data_5acd86d7f166e79789820a17e6aa1764
#
_entry.id   5acd86d7f166e79789820a17e6aa1764
#
_cell.length_a   1.000
_cell.length_b   1.000
_cell.length_c   1.000
_cell.angle_alpha   90.00
_cell.angle_beta   90.00
_cell.angle_gamma   90.00
#
_symmetry.space_group_name_H-M   'P 1'
#
loop_
_entity.id
_entity.type
_entity.pdbx_description
1 polymer ?
#
loop_
_entity_poly.entity_id
_entity_poly.type
_entity_poly.pdbx_seq_one_letter_code
_entity_poly.pdbx_strand_id
1 'polypeptide(L)'
;LPARGWVERGQKSGGMFGGLAFSRSASNDPTLTENFRRWFGDSKVVDSAGKPLVVYHGTKSVITEFDGSKTADGGFHFGTSAQANMRVSGEGKNLMPVYLSASSLQRSKDLGGNWKAKIKAAQASGKDGIVYLNRYEGLSSEVISRLSGEGLLDKLDRMSDTEFRRAVPEAEDSYIVFHPTQIKSAIGNNGNFDPANPDIRFSRRK
;
A
#
# COMPACT_ATOMS: atom_id res chain seq x y z
N LEU A 1 54.59 -5.95 -9.27
CA LEU A 1 54.67 -4.52 -8.96
C LEU A 1 53.57 -4.18 -7.94
N PRO A 2 53.93 -3.36 -6.92
CA PRO A 2 53.23 -3.40 -5.63
C PRO A 2 52.08 -2.38 -5.48
N ALA A 3 51.20 -2.69 -4.54
CA ALA A 3 50.14 -1.85 -4.01
C ALA A 3 50.69 -0.52 -3.44
N ARG A 4 49.95 0.56 -3.66
CA ARG A 4 50.17 1.84 -2.99
C ARG A 4 49.08 2.08 -1.96
N GLY A 5 49.56 2.10 -0.69
CA GLY A 5 48.75 2.46 0.46
C GLY A 5 48.43 3.95 0.50
N TRP A 6 47.30 4.28 1.09
CA TRP A 6 46.92 5.64 1.44
C TRP A 6 47.32 5.91 2.90
N VAL A 7 48.12 6.97 3.03
CA VAL A 7 48.62 7.46 4.33
C VAL A 7 47.63 8.43 4.90
N GLU A 8 47.18 8.19 6.12
CA GLU A 8 46.51 9.17 6.95
C GLU A 8 47.40 10.36 7.28
N ARG A 9 46.91 11.57 7.05
CA ARG A 9 47.50 12.76 7.63
C ARG A 9 46.50 13.39 8.58
N GLY A 10 46.77 13.26 9.86
CA GLY A 10 46.13 14.04 10.88
C GLY A 10 46.53 15.51 10.80
N GLN A 11 45.57 16.36 11.05
CA GLN A 11 45.84 17.75 11.44
C GLN A 11 44.82 18.18 12.49
N LYS A 12 45.33 18.37 13.71
CA LYS A 12 44.63 19.06 14.79
C LYS A 12 44.72 20.56 14.52
N SER A 13 43.59 21.25 14.55
CA SER A 13 43.53 22.65 14.94
C SER A 13 42.23 22.92 15.68
N GLY A 14 42.38 23.40 16.90
CA GLY A 14 41.26 23.77 17.75
C GLY A 14 40.60 25.05 17.24
N GLY A 15 39.30 25.07 17.25
CA GLY A 15 38.44 26.22 17.03
C GLY A 15 37.14 25.94 17.75
N MET A 16 36.96 26.68 18.84
CA MET A 16 35.76 26.66 19.67
C MET A 16 34.65 27.41 18.88
N PHE A 17 33.82 26.70 18.17
CA PHE A 17 32.52 27.18 17.70
C PHE A 17 31.47 26.21 18.19
N GLY A 18 30.57 26.74 19.03
CA GLY A 18 29.40 26.03 19.51
C GLY A 18 28.61 25.46 18.34
N GLY A 19 28.80 24.19 18.08
CA GLY A 19 28.00 23.45 17.14
C GLY A 19 26.57 23.42 17.67
N LEU A 20 25.68 24.18 17.02
CA LEU A 20 24.26 23.90 17.05
C LEU A 20 24.15 22.46 16.53
N ALA A 21 24.05 21.51 17.46
CA ALA A 21 23.58 20.19 17.15
C ALA A 21 22.17 20.38 16.59
N PHE A 22 22.06 20.37 15.27
CA PHE A 22 20.78 20.07 14.64
C PHE A 22 20.45 18.63 15.03
N SER A 23 19.78 18.52 16.16
CA SER A 23 18.98 17.36 16.47
C SER A 23 18.12 17.15 15.22
N ARG A 24 18.37 16.10 14.44
CA ARG A 24 17.40 15.60 13.50
C ARG A 24 16.15 15.38 14.33
N SER A 25 15.19 16.29 14.16
CA SER A 25 13.91 16.18 14.81
C SER A 25 13.40 14.77 14.59
N ALA A 26 12.86 14.17 15.64
CA ALA A 26 12.20 12.87 15.65
C ALA A 26 11.46 12.68 14.33
N SER A 27 11.71 11.56 13.69
CA SER A 27 11.26 11.17 12.36
C SER A 27 9.90 11.79 12.02
N ASN A 28 9.80 12.50 10.89
CA ASN A 28 8.54 12.97 10.31
C ASN A 28 7.65 11.79 9.87
N ASP A 29 7.64 10.72 10.63
CA ASP A 29 6.79 9.56 10.39
C ASP A 29 5.35 9.93 10.77
N PRO A 30 4.47 10.10 9.78
CA PRO A 30 3.10 10.53 10.03
C PRO A 30 2.33 9.52 10.89
N THR A 31 2.74 8.24 10.90
CA THR A 31 2.07 7.17 11.66
C THR A 31 2.21 7.34 13.17
N LEU A 32 3.17 8.13 13.62
CA LEU A 32 3.41 8.42 15.04
C LEU A 32 2.52 9.56 15.56
N THR A 33 1.85 10.31 14.69
CA THR A 33 1.00 11.43 15.09
C THR A 33 -0.32 10.96 15.72
N GLU A 34 -0.87 11.76 16.63
CA GLU A 34 -2.17 11.48 17.24
C GLU A 34 -3.30 11.49 16.19
N ASN A 35 -3.25 12.42 15.24
CA ASN A 35 -4.23 12.51 14.18
C ASN A 35 -4.25 11.24 13.31
N PHE A 36 -3.07 10.71 12.95
CA PHE A 36 -2.98 9.45 12.23
C PHE A 36 -3.60 8.31 13.05
N ARG A 37 -3.20 8.15 14.31
CA ARG A 37 -3.70 7.07 15.17
C ARG A 37 -5.21 7.12 15.34
N ARG A 38 -5.78 8.31 15.50
CA ARG A 38 -7.24 8.50 15.58
C ARG A 38 -7.94 8.11 14.29
N TRP A 39 -7.40 8.51 13.13
CA TRP A 39 -7.97 8.17 11.84
C TRP A 39 -7.78 6.69 11.48
N PHE A 40 -6.58 6.16 11.69
CA PHE A 40 -6.25 4.77 11.36
C PHE A 40 -6.99 3.80 12.27
N GLY A 41 -7.15 4.13 13.55
CA GLY A 41 -7.85 3.34 14.55
C GLY A 41 -7.36 1.89 14.61
N ASP A 42 -8.31 0.96 14.63
CA ASP A 42 -8.06 -0.48 14.66
C ASP A 42 -7.96 -1.10 13.26
N SER A 43 -7.52 -0.33 12.27
CA SER A 43 -7.35 -0.80 10.89
C SER A 43 -6.58 -2.11 10.83
N LYS A 44 -7.07 -3.04 10.01
CA LYS A 44 -6.45 -4.35 9.75
C LYS A 44 -5.51 -4.34 8.55
N VAL A 45 -5.29 -3.17 7.95
CA VAL A 45 -4.33 -3.00 6.84
C VAL A 45 -2.96 -2.70 7.44
N VAL A 46 -2.33 -3.76 7.94
CA VAL A 46 -1.04 -3.73 8.64
C VAL A 46 -0.09 -4.77 8.08
N ASP A 47 1.21 -4.54 8.28
CA ASP A 47 2.25 -5.51 7.96
C ASP A 47 2.31 -6.65 9.00
N SER A 48 3.23 -7.60 8.80
CA SER A 48 3.43 -8.74 9.71
C SER A 48 3.89 -8.33 11.13
N ALA A 49 4.40 -7.11 11.31
CA ALA A 49 4.77 -6.54 12.60
C ALA A 49 3.64 -5.71 13.23
N GLY A 50 2.47 -5.65 12.59
CA GLY A 50 1.32 -4.85 13.06
C GLY A 50 1.44 -3.35 12.81
N LYS A 51 2.39 -2.92 11.98
CA LYS A 51 2.54 -1.51 11.61
C LYS A 51 1.63 -1.16 10.43
N PRO A 52 1.15 0.10 10.34
CA PRO A 52 0.37 0.55 9.19
C PRO A 52 1.05 0.23 7.87
N LEU A 53 0.36 -0.51 7.00
CA LEU A 53 0.87 -0.93 5.71
C LEU A 53 0.62 0.16 4.66
N VAL A 54 1.66 0.55 3.93
CA VAL A 54 1.51 1.37 2.72
C VAL A 54 1.08 0.47 1.58
N VAL A 55 -0.07 0.79 0.98
CA VAL A 55 -0.59 0.14 -0.22
C VAL A 55 -0.68 1.14 -1.37
N TYR A 56 -0.85 0.66 -2.59
CA TYR A 56 -0.75 1.48 -3.79
C TYR A 56 -2.01 1.40 -4.64
N HIS A 57 -2.41 2.54 -5.19
CA HIS A 57 -3.43 2.63 -6.23
C HIS A 57 -2.78 3.06 -7.55
N GLY A 58 -3.03 2.31 -8.63
CA GLY A 58 -2.55 2.64 -9.96
C GLY A 58 -3.57 3.51 -10.70
N THR A 59 -3.13 4.66 -11.24
CA THR A 59 -3.99 5.60 -11.97
C THR A 59 -3.21 6.36 -13.04
N LYS A 60 -3.91 6.94 -14.01
CA LYS A 60 -3.36 7.91 -14.97
C LYS A 60 -3.70 9.36 -14.59
N SER A 61 -4.48 9.55 -13.56
CA SER A 61 -4.95 10.86 -13.11
C SER A 61 -4.30 11.27 -11.82
N VAL A 62 -4.19 12.57 -11.60
CA VAL A 62 -3.88 13.13 -10.27
C VAL A 62 -5.16 13.11 -9.46
N ILE A 63 -5.25 12.18 -8.50
CA ILE A 63 -6.40 12.03 -7.62
C ILE A 63 -6.10 12.76 -6.32
N THR A 64 -7.01 13.64 -5.91
CA THR A 64 -6.99 14.29 -4.60
C THR A 64 -8.09 13.79 -3.70
N GLU A 65 -9.15 13.25 -4.32
CA GLU A 65 -10.31 12.65 -3.68
C GLU A 65 -10.77 11.47 -4.54
N PHE A 66 -10.99 10.32 -3.92
CA PHE A 66 -11.54 9.16 -4.59
C PHE A 66 -13.05 9.31 -4.78
N ASP A 67 -13.51 9.09 -6.01
CA ASP A 67 -14.91 9.24 -6.41
C ASP A 67 -15.53 7.87 -6.76
N GLY A 68 -16.43 7.39 -5.93
CA GLY A 68 -17.07 6.09 -6.11
C GLY A 68 -17.90 5.99 -7.40
N SER A 69 -18.37 7.13 -7.96
CA SER A 69 -19.10 7.14 -9.23
C SER A 69 -18.23 6.79 -10.44
N LYS A 70 -16.89 6.88 -10.28
CA LYS A 70 -15.90 6.59 -11.33
C LYS A 70 -15.35 5.17 -11.25
N THR A 71 -15.80 4.35 -10.30
CA THR A 71 -15.39 2.95 -10.18
C THR A 71 -16.38 2.04 -10.91
N ALA A 72 -15.89 0.96 -11.49
CA ALA A 72 -16.74 0.02 -12.22
C ALA A 72 -17.63 -0.84 -11.29
N ASP A 73 -17.21 -1.05 -10.05
CA ASP A 73 -17.82 -1.98 -9.10
C ASP A 73 -18.24 -1.35 -7.77
N GLY A 74 -17.94 -0.07 -7.56
CA GLY A 74 -18.27 0.67 -6.33
C GLY A 74 -17.21 0.56 -5.23
N GLY A 75 -16.02 0.00 -5.52
CA GLY A 75 -14.92 -0.12 -4.60
C GLY A 75 -13.65 0.57 -5.06
N PHE A 76 -12.77 0.90 -4.14
CA PHE A 76 -11.46 1.44 -4.39
C PHE A 76 -10.40 0.36 -4.13
N HIS A 77 -9.66 -0.02 -5.17
CA HIS A 77 -8.72 -1.15 -5.17
C HIS A 77 -7.30 -0.72 -4.89
N PHE A 78 -6.63 -1.46 -4.00
CA PHE A 78 -5.25 -1.23 -3.58
C PHE A 78 -4.49 -2.54 -3.47
N GLY A 79 -3.18 -2.47 -3.65
CA GLY A 79 -2.31 -3.62 -3.51
C GLY A 79 -0.86 -3.21 -3.33
N THR A 80 0.08 -4.11 -3.62
CA THR A 80 1.50 -3.78 -3.68
C THR A 80 1.77 -2.82 -4.85
N SER A 81 2.95 -2.22 -4.88
CA SER A 81 3.38 -1.39 -6.01
C SER A 81 3.40 -2.17 -7.33
N ALA A 82 3.77 -3.45 -7.29
CA ALA A 82 3.77 -4.34 -8.46
C ALA A 82 2.35 -4.60 -8.98
N GLN A 83 1.40 -4.90 -8.09
CA GLN A 83 -0.02 -5.10 -8.42
C GLN A 83 -0.64 -3.82 -9.01
N ALA A 84 -0.42 -2.67 -8.36
CA ALA A 84 -0.91 -1.39 -8.84
C ALA A 84 -0.29 -0.99 -10.20
N ASN A 85 0.99 -1.31 -10.42
CA ASN A 85 1.65 -1.06 -11.70
C ASN A 85 1.09 -1.90 -12.85
N MET A 86 0.68 -3.14 -12.59
CA MET A 86 0.04 -4.00 -13.60
C MET A 86 -1.35 -3.49 -14.01
N ARG A 87 -2.10 -2.89 -13.08
CA ARG A 87 -3.43 -2.31 -13.36
C ARG A 87 -3.39 -1.09 -14.26
N VAL A 88 -2.26 -0.38 -14.30
CA VAL A 88 -2.08 0.82 -15.10
C VAL A 88 -1.01 0.58 -16.15
N SER A 89 -1.43 0.47 -17.40
CA SER A 89 -0.53 0.32 -18.54
C SER A 89 -0.32 1.63 -19.29
N GLY A 90 0.85 1.77 -19.96
CA GLY A 90 1.18 2.88 -20.85
C GLY A 90 1.78 4.10 -20.17
N GLU A 91 1.90 5.19 -20.93
CA GLU A 91 2.46 6.45 -20.46
C GLU A 91 1.53 7.18 -19.48
N GLY A 92 2.11 8.05 -18.64
CA GLY A 92 1.38 8.85 -17.66
C GLY A 92 0.84 8.07 -16.47
N LYS A 93 1.33 6.82 -16.25
CA LYS A 93 0.97 6.04 -15.07
C LYS A 93 1.52 6.67 -13.80
N ASN A 94 0.70 6.69 -12.76
CA ASN A 94 1.04 7.16 -11.44
C ASN A 94 0.68 6.08 -10.40
N LEU A 95 1.60 5.80 -9.48
CA LEU A 95 1.36 4.92 -8.34
C LEU A 95 1.20 5.78 -7.10
N MET A 96 0.03 5.71 -6.50
CA MET A 96 -0.32 6.52 -5.33
C MET A 96 -0.13 5.69 -4.06
N PRO A 97 0.91 5.93 -3.25
CA PRO A 97 1.07 5.29 -1.95
C PRO A 97 0.09 5.89 -0.95
N VAL A 98 -0.68 5.03 -0.29
CA VAL A 98 -1.70 5.41 0.68
C VAL A 98 -1.70 4.49 1.89
N TYR A 99 -2.26 4.99 3.00
CA TYR A 99 -2.75 4.19 4.11
C TYR A 99 -4.26 4.01 3.97
N LEU A 100 -4.76 2.90 4.53
CA LEU A 100 -6.20 2.60 4.56
C LEU A 100 -6.67 2.42 6.00
N SER A 101 -7.79 3.07 6.35
CA SER A 101 -8.50 2.85 7.60
C SER A 101 -9.65 1.88 7.36
N ALA A 102 -9.43 0.61 7.70
CA ALA A 102 -10.43 -0.47 7.54
C ALA A 102 -10.29 -1.46 8.71
N SER A 103 -11.25 -1.44 9.61
CA SER A 103 -11.24 -2.22 10.85
C SER A 103 -11.96 -3.58 10.73
N SER A 104 -12.90 -3.67 9.79
CA SER A 104 -13.74 -4.86 9.59
C SER A 104 -13.67 -5.35 8.15
N LEU A 105 -12.59 -6.08 7.82
CA LEU A 105 -12.37 -6.64 6.50
C LEU A 105 -13.05 -8.00 6.32
N GLN A 106 -13.68 -8.19 5.15
CA GLN A 106 -14.11 -9.51 4.69
C GLN A 106 -13.00 -10.18 3.89
N ARG A 107 -12.58 -11.38 4.28
CA ARG A 107 -11.71 -12.21 3.44
C ARG A 107 -12.51 -12.79 2.28
N SER A 108 -12.04 -12.59 1.04
CA SER A 108 -12.67 -13.12 -0.17
C SER A 108 -11.64 -13.84 -1.05
N LYS A 109 -12.06 -14.90 -1.73
CA LYS A 109 -11.22 -15.54 -2.75
C LYS A 109 -11.20 -14.67 -4.00
N ASP A 110 -10.02 -14.47 -4.59
CA ASP A 110 -9.88 -13.84 -5.89
C ASP A 110 -10.29 -14.82 -6.99
N LEU A 111 -11.25 -14.41 -7.80
CA LEU A 111 -11.75 -15.16 -8.96
C LEU A 111 -11.64 -14.35 -10.27
N GLY A 112 -10.78 -13.31 -10.26
CA GLY A 112 -10.55 -12.45 -11.41
C GLY A 112 -11.69 -11.49 -11.78
N GLY A 113 -12.74 -11.38 -10.95
CA GLY A 113 -13.86 -10.51 -11.23
C GLY A 113 -15.02 -10.65 -10.26
N ASN A 114 -16.18 -10.11 -10.65
CA ASN A 114 -17.43 -10.09 -9.87
C ASN A 114 -17.33 -9.35 -8.52
N TRP A 115 -16.44 -8.37 -8.44
CA TRP A 115 -16.22 -7.60 -7.21
C TRP A 115 -17.46 -6.82 -6.79
N LYS A 116 -18.27 -6.34 -7.74
CA LYS A 116 -19.53 -5.61 -7.43
C LYS A 116 -20.47 -6.39 -6.52
N ALA A 117 -20.65 -7.69 -6.78
CA ALA A 117 -21.51 -8.53 -5.94
C ALA A 117 -20.87 -8.78 -4.57
N LYS A 118 -19.55 -9.02 -4.52
CA LYS A 118 -18.80 -9.21 -3.27
C LYS A 118 -18.79 -7.96 -2.40
N ILE A 119 -18.61 -6.77 -3.01
CA ILE A 119 -18.66 -5.48 -2.32
C ILE A 119 -20.05 -5.26 -1.71
N LYS A 120 -21.13 -5.47 -2.49
CA LYS A 120 -22.49 -5.38 -1.97
C LYS A 120 -22.73 -6.33 -0.78
N ALA A 121 -22.28 -7.57 -0.88
CA ALA A 121 -22.44 -8.55 0.21
C ALA A 121 -21.65 -8.16 1.45
N ALA A 122 -20.41 -7.67 1.29
CA ALA A 122 -19.58 -7.21 2.39
C ALA A 122 -20.22 -6.00 3.10
N GLN A 123 -20.68 -5.01 2.35
CA GLN A 123 -21.39 -3.84 2.90
C GLN A 123 -22.67 -4.24 3.64
N ALA A 124 -23.48 -5.13 3.07
CA ALA A 124 -24.68 -5.65 3.72
C ALA A 124 -24.39 -6.40 5.02
N SER A 125 -23.17 -6.94 5.16
CA SER A 125 -22.70 -7.63 6.37
C SER A 125 -21.97 -6.68 7.35
N GLY A 126 -22.06 -5.36 7.16
CA GLY A 126 -21.42 -4.37 8.03
C GLY A 126 -19.90 -4.34 7.93
N LYS A 127 -19.34 -4.81 6.82
CA LYS A 127 -17.90 -4.71 6.55
C LYS A 127 -17.57 -3.35 5.94
N ASP A 128 -16.37 -2.89 6.26
CA ASP A 128 -15.81 -1.63 5.74
C ASP A 128 -14.77 -1.81 4.63
N GLY A 129 -14.45 -3.07 4.30
CA GLY A 129 -13.58 -3.41 3.19
C GLY A 129 -13.49 -4.92 2.94
N ILE A 130 -12.75 -5.26 1.89
CA ILE A 130 -12.42 -6.62 1.50
C ILE A 130 -10.90 -6.78 1.45
N VAL A 131 -10.39 -7.92 1.91
CA VAL A 131 -9.02 -8.37 1.70
C VAL A 131 -9.03 -9.68 0.92
N TYR A 132 -8.12 -9.83 -0.04
CA TYR A 132 -8.01 -11.04 -0.84
C TYR A 132 -6.57 -11.30 -1.26
N LEU A 133 -6.19 -12.59 -1.33
CA LEU A 133 -4.90 -12.98 -1.90
C LEU A 133 -4.96 -12.78 -3.42
N ASN A 134 -4.18 -11.83 -3.94
CA ASN A 134 -4.20 -11.50 -5.35
C ASN A 134 -3.52 -12.61 -6.17
N ARG A 135 -4.26 -13.19 -7.12
CA ARG A 135 -3.83 -14.33 -7.92
C ARG A 135 -3.38 -13.98 -9.32
N TYR A 136 -3.72 -12.77 -9.78
CA TYR A 136 -3.59 -12.37 -11.17
C TYR A 136 -2.63 -11.22 -11.40
N GLU A 137 -2.28 -10.48 -10.35
CA GLU A 137 -1.48 -9.26 -10.47
C GLU A 137 -0.26 -9.30 -9.56
N GLY A 138 0.82 -8.65 -10.00
CA GLY A 138 2.04 -8.47 -9.20
C GLY A 138 3.03 -9.62 -9.24
N LEU A 139 2.73 -10.70 -9.98
CA LEU A 139 3.68 -11.79 -10.18
C LEU A 139 4.68 -11.41 -11.28
N SER A 140 5.96 -11.69 -11.03
CA SER A 140 7.00 -11.46 -12.03
C SER A 140 7.00 -12.52 -13.13
N SER A 141 7.66 -12.22 -14.26
CA SER A 141 7.83 -13.17 -15.35
C SER A 141 8.57 -14.44 -14.94
N GLU A 142 9.49 -14.33 -14.00
CA GLU A 142 10.24 -15.47 -13.45
C GLU A 142 9.30 -16.42 -12.67
N VAL A 143 8.41 -15.86 -11.82
CA VAL A 143 7.40 -16.63 -11.11
C VAL A 143 6.45 -17.33 -12.07
N ILE A 144 5.96 -16.63 -13.10
CA ILE A 144 5.09 -17.19 -14.14
C ILE A 144 5.81 -18.33 -14.89
N SER A 145 7.08 -18.14 -15.26
CA SER A 145 7.88 -19.15 -15.95
C SER A 145 8.10 -20.39 -15.07
N ARG A 146 8.38 -20.20 -13.79
CA ARG A 146 8.49 -21.31 -12.81
C ARG A 146 7.19 -22.10 -12.73
N LEU A 147 6.07 -21.43 -12.53
CA LEU A 147 4.75 -22.08 -12.43
C LEU A 147 4.37 -22.82 -13.72
N SER A 148 4.73 -22.27 -14.87
CA SER A 148 4.56 -22.94 -16.18
C SER A 148 5.39 -24.21 -16.26
N GLY A 149 6.67 -24.15 -15.89
CA GLY A 149 7.57 -25.29 -15.89
C GLY A 149 7.13 -26.42 -14.93
N GLU A 150 6.49 -26.05 -13.83
CA GLU A 150 5.94 -26.98 -12.83
C GLU A 150 4.53 -27.53 -13.22
N GLY A 151 3.94 -27.07 -14.32
CA GLY A 151 2.59 -27.45 -14.76
C GLY A 151 1.49 -27.05 -13.78
N LEU A 152 1.66 -25.90 -13.10
CA LEU A 152 0.75 -25.40 -12.07
C LEU A 152 -0.22 -24.33 -12.58
N LEU A 153 0.05 -23.64 -13.68
CA LEU A 153 -0.74 -22.50 -14.15
C LEU A 153 -2.23 -22.82 -14.24
N ASP A 154 -2.60 -23.95 -14.87
CA ASP A 154 -4.00 -24.36 -15.08
C ASP A 154 -4.70 -24.80 -13.77
N LYS A 155 -3.95 -24.94 -12.69
CA LYS A 155 -4.46 -25.41 -11.39
C LYS A 155 -4.68 -24.26 -10.41
N LEU A 156 -4.04 -23.10 -10.64
CA LEU A 156 -4.01 -22.00 -9.68
C LEU A 156 -5.41 -21.54 -9.26
N ASP A 157 -6.36 -21.43 -10.18
CA ASP A 157 -7.72 -20.97 -9.91
C ASP A 157 -8.50 -21.90 -8.99
N ARG A 158 -8.18 -23.21 -9.01
CA ARG A 158 -8.84 -24.23 -8.21
C ARG A 158 -8.30 -24.33 -6.79
N MET A 159 -7.08 -23.84 -6.56
CA MET A 159 -6.43 -23.89 -5.25
C MET A 159 -7.19 -23.05 -4.22
N SER A 160 -7.21 -23.50 -2.97
CA SER A 160 -7.51 -22.65 -1.82
C SER A 160 -6.44 -21.55 -1.67
N ASP A 161 -6.70 -20.53 -0.88
CA ASP A 161 -5.69 -19.49 -0.61
C ASP A 161 -4.43 -20.05 0.05
N THR A 162 -4.59 -21.08 0.90
CA THR A 162 -3.46 -21.76 1.57
C THR A 162 -2.60 -22.52 0.57
N GLU A 163 -3.23 -23.26 -0.34
CA GLU A 163 -2.51 -24.00 -1.40
C GLU A 163 -1.84 -23.03 -2.39
N PHE A 164 -2.56 -21.96 -2.77
CA PHE A 164 -2.03 -20.96 -3.66
C PHE A 164 -0.80 -20.26 -3.05
N ARG A 165 -0.87 -19.83 -1.78
CA ARG A 165 0.27 -19.20 -1.10
C ARG A 165 1.47 -20.15 -0.93
N ARG A 166 1.23 -21.44 -0.85
CA ARG A 166 2.30 -22.45 -0.82
C ARG A 166 2.97 -22.60 -2.18
N ALA A 167 2.20 -22.59 -3.27
CA ALA A 167 2.73 -22.67 -4.64
C ALA A 167 3.36 -21.33 -5.09
N VAL A 168 2.84 -20.21 -4.60
CA VAL A 168 3.23 -18.84 -4.96
C VAL A 168 3.47 -18.04 -3.68
N PRO A 169 4.59 -18.26 -2.98
CA PRO A 169 4.92 -17.52 -1.74
C PRO A 169 5.01 -16.01 -1.93
N GLU A 170 5.29 -15.58 -3.16
CA GLU A 170 5.41 -14.18 -3.58
C GLU A 170 4.05 -13.47 -3.69
N ALA A 171 2.95 -14.23 -3.66
CA ALA A 171 1.61 -13.64 -3.75
C ALA A 171 1.26 -12.84 -2.49
N GLU A 172 0.82 -11.61 -2.70
CA GLU A 172 0.48 -10.66 -1.67
C GLU A 172 -1.01 -10.33 -1.65
N ASP A 173 -1.49 -9.90 -0.50
CA ASP A 173 -2.86 -9.46 -0.34
C ASP A 173 -3.12 -8.13 -1.05
N SER A 174 -4.33 -8.01 -1.59
CA SER A 174 -4.93 -6.77 -2.08
C SER A 174 -6.15 -6.40 -1.25
N TYR A 175 -6.52 -5.12 -1.30
CA TYR A 175 -7.57 -4.54 -0.49
C TYR A 175 -8.57 -3.77 -1.35
N ILE A 176 -9.83 -3.80 -0.93
CA ILE A 176 -10.89 -2.95 -1.47
C ILE A 176 -11.54 -2.24 -0.30
N VAL A 177 -11.59 -0.91 -0.33
CA VAL A 177 -12.36 -0.10 0.63
C VAL A 177 -13.49 0.62 -0.07
N PHE A 178 -14.52 1.06 0.68
CA PHE A 178 -15.79 1.49 0.10
C PHE A 178 -16.01 2.99 0.20
N HIS A 179 -15.31 3.68 1.10
CA HIS A 179 -15.51 5.10 1.35
C HIS A 179 -14.23 5.91 1.11
N PRO A 180 -14.31 7.07 0.45
CA PRO A 180 -13.14 7.92 0.20
C PRO A 180 -12.40 8.35 1.48
N THR A 181 -13.13 8.53 2.58
CA THR A 181 -12.56 8.92 3.88
C THR A 181 -11.65 7.87 4.51
N GLN A 182 -11.72 6.62 4.04
CA GLN A 182 -10.84 5.54 4.46
C GLN A 182 -9.42 5.61 3.87
N ILE A 183 -9.17 6.56 2.96
CA ILE A 183 -7.96 6.62 2.16
C ILE A 183 -7.20 7.90 2.47
N LYS A 184 -5.92 7.81 2.85
CA LYS A 184 -5.04 8.97 3.04
C LYS A 184 -3.69 8.72 2.40
N SER A 185 -3.14 9.76 1.76
CA SER A 185 -1.81 9.71 1.14
C SER A 185 -0.73 9.42 2.18
N ALA A 186 0.17 8.50 1.86
CA ALA A 186 1.33 8.19 2.70
C ALA A 186 2.44 9.23 2.57
N ILE A 187 2.48 10.00 1.48
CA ILE A 187 3.55 10.96 1.18
C ILE A 187 3.06 12.41 1.08
N GLY A 188 1.80 12.64 0.76
CA GLY A 188 1.24 13.97 0.51
C GLY A 188 0.32 14.48 1.61
N ASN A 189 0.14 13.75 2.71
CA ASN A 189 -0.68 14.19 3.83
C ASN A 189 0.12 15.13 4.74
N ASN A 190 -0.47 16.28 5.09
CA ASN A 190 0.16 17.28 5.95
C ASN A 190 0.02 16.98 7.47
N GLY A 191 -0.36 15.77 7.84
CA GLY A 191 -0.52 15.32 9.22
C GLY A 191 -1.91 15.51 9.82
N ASN A 192 -2.89 16.02 9.07
CA ASN A 192 -4.23 16.24 9.61
C ASN A 192 -5.06 14.96 9.74
N PHE A 193 -4.95 14.02 8.81
CA PHE A 193 -5.66 12.74 8.79
C PHE A 193 -7.12 12.86 9.27
N ASP A 194 -7.84 13.88 8.77
CA ASP A 194 -9.22 14.14 9.16
C ASP A 194 -10.14 12.99 8.68
N PRO A 195 -10.82 12.27 9.60
CA PRO A 195 -11.68 11.14 9.25
C PRO A 195 -12.95 11.54 8.49
N ALA A 196 -13.34 12.80 8.53
CA ALA A 196 -14.52 13.31 7.82
C ALA A 196 -14.21 13.89 6.44
N ASN A 197 -12.93 14.15 6.14
CA ASN A 197 -12.53 14.78 4.89
C ASN A 197 -12.08 13.72 3.87
N PRO A 198 -12.67 13.62 2.67
CA PRO A 198 -12.26 12.70 1.63
C PRO A 198 -10.95 13.09 0.91
N ASP A 199 -10.46 14.34 1.07
CA ASP A 199 -9.15 14.72 0.49
C ASP A 199 -8.03 13.88 1.13
N ILE A 200 -7.29 13.19 0.28
CA ILE A 200 -6.23 12.28 0.72
C ILE A 200 -4.98 13.00 1.22
N ARG A 201 -4.80 14.29 0.90
CA ARG A 201 -3.57 15.06 1.14
C ARG A 201 -3.66 15.90 2.39
N PHE A 202 -4.74 16.68 2.55
CA PHE A 202 -4.93 17.60 3.67
C PHE A 202 -6.41 17.99 3.85
N SER A 203 -6.80 18.28 5.08
CA SER A 203 -8.07 18.95 5.32
C SER A 203 -7.92 20.44 4.98
N ARG A 204 -8.89 21.01 4.25
CA ARG A 204 -8.95 22.46 4.10
C ARG A 204 -9.14 23.07 5.48
N ARG A 205 -8.25 23.96 5.90
CA ARG A 205 -8.58 24.88 6.99
C ARG A 205 -9.76 25.69 6.51
N LYS A 206 -10.88 25.65 7.26
CA LYS A 206 -11.97 26.62 7.10
C LYS A 206 -11.49 27.98 7.56
#